data_0ed5a0d7222e6ff40e405fce598e6315
#
_entry.id   0ed5a0d7222e6ff40e405fce598e6315
#
_cell.length_a   1.000
_cell.length_b   1.000
_cell.length_c   1.000
_cell.angle_alpha   90.00
_cell.angle_beta   90.00
_cell.angle_gamma   90.00
#
_symmetry.space_group_name_H-M   'P 1'
#
loop_
_entity.id
_entity.type
_entity.pdbx_description
1 polymer ?
#
loop_
_entity_poly.entity_id
_entity_poly.type
_entity_poly.pdbx_seq_one_letter_code
_entity_poly.pdbx_strand_id
1 'polypeptide(L)'
;RARREWQALAPLVRSRELFEKTFPGVDLQPVHGDSPVVNMVAGVDGYRYADFEMVTLGPVEWDVVGVGPEGEAAYRSAAQRRHLRDLDEGVLRFVTAVGMLRGVACLALAPQLPMLADALGGMLDQWRSTPFAGGLSR
;
A
#
# COMPACT_ATOMS: atom_id res chain seq x y z
N ARG A 1 13.28 -8.39 -12.76
CA ARG A 1 12.22 -8.74 -11.82
C ARG A 1 11.13 -7.68 -11.83
N ALA A 2 11.41 -6.39 -11.53
CA ALA A 2 10.40 -5.34 -11.37
C ALA A 2 9.41 -5.21 -12.54
N ARG A 3 9.91 -5.19 -13.81
CA ARG A 3 9.04 -5.12 -14.99
C ARG A 3 8.04 -6.29 -15.04
N ARG A 4 8.49 -7.51 -14.80
CA ARG A 4 7.62 -8.71 -14.83
C ARG A 4 6.61 -8.69 -13.69
N GLU A 5 7.03 -8.23 -12.52
CA GLU A 5 6.19 -8.11 -11.34
C GLU A 5 5.09 -7.05 -11.56
N TRP A 6 5.47 -5.89 -12.13
CA TRP A 6 4.50 -4.89 -12.54
C TRP A 6 3.50 -5.41 -13.58
N GLN A 7 3.97 -6.16 -14.58
CA GLN A 7 3.08 -6.76 -15.58
C GLN A 7 2.06 -7.73 -14.95
N ALA A 8 2.43 -8.41 -13.87
CA ALA A 8 1.51 -9.28 -13.12
C ALA A 8 0.49 -8.50 -12.28
N LEU A 9 0.91 -7.39 -11.64
CA LEU A 9 0.09 -6.61 -10.71
C LEU A 9 -0.74 -5.51 -11.39
N ALA A 10 -0.24 -4.91 -12.48
CA ALA A 10 -0.89 -3.79 -13.15
C ALA A 10 -2.34 -4.04 -13.59
N PRO A 11 -2.74 -5.23 -14.06
CA PRO A 11 -4.13 -5.52 -14.37
C PRO A 11 -5.07 -5.32 -13.18
N LEU A 12 -4.65 -5.74 -11.97
CA LEU A 12 -5.44 -5.57 -10.74
C LEU A 12 -5.50 -4.10 -10.29
N VAL A 13 -4.43 -3.33 -10.52
CA VAL A 13 -4.42 -1.88 -10.22
C VAL A 13 -5.33 -1.11 -11.18
N ARG A 14 -5.47 -1.55 -12.43
CA ARG A 14 -6.13 -0.80 -13.50
C ARG A 14 -7.58 -1.20 -13.74
N SER A 15 -8.00 -2.35 -13.26
CA SER A 15 -9.34 -2.89 -13.49
C SER A 15 -10.04 -3.19 -12.19
N ARG A 16 -11.04 -2.37 -11.88
CA ARG A 16 -11.95 -2.61 -10.77
C ARG A 16 -12.60 -4.00 -10.84
N GLU A 17 -13.14 -4.35 -12.01
CA GLU A 17 -13.78 -5.66 -12.23
C GLU A 17 -12.83 -6.82 -11.92
N LEU A 18 -11.58 -6.74 -12.38
CA LEU A 18 -10.59 -7.78 -12.12
C LEU A 18 -10.21 -7.83 -10.64
N PHE A 19 -10.10 -6.69 -9.99
CA PHE A 19 -9.85 -6.60 -8.56
C PHE A 19 -10.97 -7.27 -7.77
N GLU A 20 -12.23 -6.88 -7.99
CA GLU A 20 -13.41 -7.43 -7.31
C GLU A 20 -13.58 -8.94 -7.55
N LYS A 21 -13.23 -9.41 -8.75
CA LYS A 21 -13.21 -10.85 -9.06
C LYS A 21 -12.10 -11.60 -8.32
N THR A 22 -10.94 -10.96 -8.12
CA THR A 22 -9.80 -11.59 -7.47
C THR A 22 -9.93 -11.59 -5.95
N PHE A 23 -10.55 -10.57 -5.40
CA PHE A 23 -10.75 -10.36 -3.97
C PHE A 23 -12.25 -10.16 -3.67
N PRO A 24 -13.06 -11.22 -3.78
CA PRO A 24 -14.50 -11.13 -3.57
C PRO A 24 -14.80 -10.74 -2.12
N GLY A 25 -15.73 -9.81 -1.93
CA GLY A 25 -16.14 -9.33 -0.61
C GLY A 25 -15.25 -8.21 -0.04
N VAL A 26 -14.30 -7.70 -0.82
CA VAL A 26 -13.49 -6.54 -0.46
C VAL A 26 -14.10 -5.28 -1.08
N ASP A 27 -14.66 -4.42 -0.22
CA ASP A 27 -15.25 -3.17 -0.64
C ASP A 27 -14.17 -2.14 -1.03
N LEU A 28 -14.46 -1.38 -2.08
CA LEU A 28 -13.68 -0.21 -2.46
C LEU A 28 -14.32 1.05 -1.87
N GLN A 29 -13.50 1.86 -1.23
CA GLN A 29 -13.91 3.12 -0.61
C GLN A 29 -12.92 4.24 -0.97
N PRO A 30 -13.23 5.51 -0.73
CA PRO A 30 -12.24 6.56 -0.81
C PRO A 30 -11.07 6.25 0.15
N VAL A 31 -9.85 6.21 -0.40
CA VAL A 31 -8.61 6.03 0.34
C VAL A 31 -7.68 7.21 0.06
N HIS A 32 -6.79 7.50 0.99
CA HIS A 32 -5.79 8.57 0.83
C HIS A 32 -4.86 8.29 -0.36
N GLY A 33 -4.50 7.03 -0.56
CA GLY A 33 -3.71 6.57 -1.71
C GLY A 33 -2.21 6.76 -1.59
N ASP A 34 -1.76 7.55 -0.61
CA ASP A 34 -0.35 7.69 -0.27
C ASP A 34 -0.19 7.56 1.26
N SER A 35 0.85 6.89 1.70
CA SER A 35 1.03 6.46 3.10
C SER A 35 0.52 7.50 4.11
N PRO A 36 -0.61 7.27 4.79
CA PRO A 36 -1.23 8.28 5.64
C PRO A 36 -0.33 8.71 6.81
N VAL A 37 0.61 7.85 7.22
CA VAL A 37 1.50 8.13 8.36
C VAL A 37 2.48 9.25 8.04
N VAL A 38 3.04 9.29 6.83
CA VAL A 38 3.97 10.36 6.42
C VAL A 38 3.24 11.67 6.10
N ASN A 39 1.94 11.57 5.82
CA ASN A 39 1.07 12.70 5.51
C ASN A 39 0.19 13.12 6.70
N MET A 40 0.53 12.68 7.91
CA MET A 40 -0.08 13.13 9.15
C MET A 40 0.71 14.26 9.79
N VAL A 41 0.06 15.40 9.97
CA VAL A 41 0.63 16.59 10.62
C VAL A 41 0.07 16.73 12.02
N ALA A 42 0.95 16.82 13.03
CA ALA A 42 0.57 17.11 14.40
C ALA A 42 0.19 18.60 14.54
N GLY A 43 -1.02 18.87 15.00
CA GLY A 43 -1.49 20.20 15.34
C GLY A 43 -1.85 20.30 16.82
N VAL A 44 -2.22 21.49 17.26
CA VAL A 44 -2.63 21.76 18.66
C VAL A 44 -3.87 20.98 19.08
N ASP A 45 -4.75 20.65 18.12
CA ASP A 45 -6.01 19.94 18.35
C ASP A 45 -5.94 18.45 17.94
N GLY A 46 -4.71 17.88 17.78
CA GLY A 46 -4.49 16.52 17.36
C GLY A 46 -3.89 16.39 15.95
N TYR A 47 -3.98 15.18 15.39
CA TYR A 47 -3.44 14.91 14.05
C TYR A 47 -4.42 15.25 12.94
N ARG A 48 -3.89 15.75 11.82
CA ARG A 48 -4.64 16.02 10.59
C ARG A 48 -3.94 15.37 9.42
N TYR A 49 -4.73 14.89 8.48
CA TYR A 49 -4.21 14.39 7.20
C TYR A 49 -3.94 15.56 6.26
N ALA A 50 -2.89 15.44 5.46
CA ALA A 50 -2.49 16.38 4.41
C ALA A 50 -2.18 15.59 3.13
N ASP A 51 -1.96 16.32 2.03
CA ASP A 51 -1.53 15.76 0.75
C ASP A 51 -2.52 14.76 0.13
N PHE A 52 -3.70 15.24 -0.19
CA PHE A 52 -4.80 14.44 -0.75
C PHE A 52 -4.75 14.27 -2.27
N GLU A 53 -3.62 14.54 -2.91
CA GLU A 53 -3.50 14.49 -4.39
C GLU A 53 -3.66 13.07 -4.95
N MET A 54 -3.43 12.04 -4.14
CA MET A 54 -3.53 10.63 -4.52
C MET A 54 -4.87 9.98 -4.14
N VAL A 55 -5.83 10.75 -3.64
CA VAL A 55 -7.15 10.21 -3.23
C VAL A 55 -7.80 9.48 -4.40
N THR A 56 -8.22 8.25 -4.14
CA THR A 56 -8.83 7.38 -5.14
C THR A 56 -9.80 6.40 -4.49
N LEU A 57 -10.50 5.60 -5.31
CA LEU A 57 -11.24 4.44 -4.82
C LEU A 57 -10.27 3.25 -4.70
N GLY A 58 -10.19 2.69 -3.51
CA GLY A 58 -9.32 1.55 -3.22
C GLY A 58 -9.78 0.76 -2.00
N PRO A 59 -9.17 -0.41 -1.74
CA PRO A 59 -9.38 -1.15 -0.52
C PRO A 59 -8.72 -0.42 0.66
N VAL A 60 -9.28 -0.52 1.86
CA VAL A 60 -8.75 0.14 3.06
C VAL A 60 -7.29 -0.28 3.36
N GLU A 61 -6.92 -1.48 2.99
CA GLU A 61 -5.57 -2.01 3.11
C GLU A 61 -4.53 -1.09 2.46
N TRP A 62 -4.90 -0.32 1.44
CA TRP A 62 -4.01 0.62 0.77
C TRP A 62 -3.47 1.69 1.72
N ASP A 63 -4.32 2.19 2.61
CA ASP A 63 -3.93 3.19 3.60
C ASP A 63 -3.33 2.57 4.87
N VAL A 64 -3.66 1.30 5.18
CA VAL A 64 -3.19 0.62 6.39
C VAL A 64 -1.80 0.01 6.22
N VAL A 65 -1.41 -0.41 5.02
CA VAL A 65 -0.16 -1.14 4.77
C VAL A 65 1.11 -0.39 5.23
N GLY A 66 1.08 0.92 5.31
CA GLY A 66 2.23 1.76 5.71
C GLY A 66 2.34 2.01 7.22
N VAL A 67 1.35 1.59 8.02
CA VAL A 67 1.31 1.91 9.47
C VAL A 67 2.01 0.87 10.35
N GLY A 68 2.48 -0.22 9.77
CA GLY A 68 3.16 -1.31 10.46
C GLY A 68 2.25 -2.20 11.32
N PRO A 69 2.81 -3.24 11.96
CA PRO A 69 2.03 -4.25 12.68
C PRO A 69 1.14 -3.70 13.79
N GLU A 70 1.61 -2.68 14.52
CA GLU A 70 0.83 -2.05 15.59
C GLU A 70 -0.38 -1.30 15.04
N GLY A 71 -0.22 -0.58 13.93
CA GLY A 71 -1.30 0.11 13.24
C GLY A 71 -2.32 -0.86 12.64
N GLU A 72 -1.87 -1.95 12.04
CA GLU A 72 -2.74 -3.01 11.55
C GLU A 72 -3.56 -3.64 12.70
N ALA A 73 -2.92 -3.95 13.83
CA ALA A 73 -3.60 -4.49 15.01
C ALA A 73 -4.62 -3.49 15.59
N ALA A 74 -4.28 -2.21 15.62
CA ALA A 74 -5.20 -1.16 16.05
C ALA A 74 -6.41 -1.04 15.13
N TYR A 75 -6.19 -1.10 13.80
CA TYR A 75 -7.28 -1.12 12.81
C TYR A 75 -8.21 -2.32 13.03
N ARG A 76 -7.67 -3.54 13.09
CA ARG A 76 -8.45 -4.77 13.32
C ARG A 76 -9.31 -4.69 14.58
N SER A 77 -8.71 -4.21 15.68
CA SER A 77 -9.44 -4.00 16.94
C SER A 77 -10.56 -2.96 16.80
N ALA A 78 -10.33 -1.87 16.08
CA ALA A 78 -11.35 -0.84 15.83
C ALA A 78 -12.45 -1.35 14.90
N ALA A 79 -12.11 -2.08 13.85
CA ALA A 79 -13.04 -2.69 12.92
C ALA A 79 -13.99 -3.67 13.63
N GLN A 80 -13.44 -4.54 14.47
CA GLN A 80 -14.23 -5.47 15.28
C GLN A 80 -15.24 -4.75 16.17
N ARG A 81 -14.83 -3.70 16.90
CA ARG A 81 -15.74 -2.91 17.75
C ARG A 81 -16.84 -2.21 16.97
N ARG A 82 -16.62 -1.90 15.72
CA ARG A 82 -17.56 -1.17 14.85
C ARG A 82 -18.32 -2.09 13.88
N HIS A 83 -18.13 -3.40 13.97
CA HIS A 83 -18.72 -4.38 13.04
C HIS A 83 -18.36 -4.11 11.58
N LEU A 84 -17.16 -3.60 11.33
CA LEU A 84 -16.60 -3.39 9.99
C LEU A 84 -15.82 -4.63 9.56
N ARG A 85 -15.55 -4.72 8.25
CA ARG A 85 -14.72 -5.77 7.67
C ARG A 85 -13.31 -5.74 8.26
N ASP A 86 -12.76 -6.91 8.53
CA ASP A 86 -11.33 -7.05 8.84
C ASP A 86 -10.46 -6.87 7.59
N LEU A 87 -9.16 -6.70 7.78
CA LEU A 87 -8.19 -6.63 6.69
C LEU A 87 -8.10 -7.99 5.98
N ASP A 88 -8.12 -7.96 4.65
CA ASP A 88 -7.90 -9.14 3.82
C ASP A 88 -6.40 -9.36 3.59
N GLU A 89 -5.90 -10.53 3.97
CA GLU A 89 -4.48 -10.88 3.86
C GLU A 89 -3.99 -10.94 2.40
N GLY A 90 -4.86 -11.33 1.46
CA GLY A 90 -4.54 -11.33 0.04
C GLY A 90 -4.36 -9.91 -0.49
N VAL A 91 -5.27 -9.01 -0.08
CA VAL A 91 -5.20 -7.60 -0.43
C VAL A 91 -4.00 -6.93 0.22
N LEU A 92 -3.71 -7.20 1.49
CA LEU A 92 -2.49 -6.69 2.16
C LEU A 92 -1.22 -7.08 1.40
N ARG A 93 -1.10 -8.35 0.99
CA ARG A 93 0.04 -8.78 0.16
C ARG A 93 0.09 -8.07 -1.19
N PHE A 94 -1.06 -7.88 -1.83
CA PHE A 94 -1.17 -7.17 -3.10
C PHE A 94 -0.71 -5.71 -2.96
N VAL A 95 -1.26 -4.95 -2.03
CA VAL A 95 -0.93 -3.53 -1.84
C VAL A 95 0.51 -3.34 -1.38
N THR A 96 1.03 -4.25 -0.53
CA THR A 96 2.44 -4.27 -0.14
C THR A 96 3.35 -4.45 -1.36
N ALA A 97 3.04 -5.41 -2.24
CA ALA A 97 3.84 -5.66 -3.44
C ALA A 97 3.83 -4.44 -4.39
N VAL A 98 2.67 -3.80 -4.57
CA VAL A 98 2.56 -2.57 -5.37
C VAL A 98 3.34 -1.43 -4.74
N GLY A 99 3.23 -1.24 -3.43
CA GLY A 99 3.96 -0.21 -2.68
C GLY A 99 5.48 -0.38 -2.78
N MET A 100 5.98 -1.61 -2.65
CA MET A 100 7.41 -1.90 -2.85
C MET A 100 7.88 -1.59 -4.28
N LEU A 101 7.06 -1.90 -5.29
CA LEU A 101 7.41 -1.56 -6.68
C LEU A 101 7.42 -0.04 -6.91
N ARG A 102 6.52 0.72 -6.28
CA ARG A 102 6.56 2.20 -6.31
C ARG A 102 7.90 2.69 -5.74
N GLY A 103 8.30 2.21 -4.55
CA GLY A 103 9.57 2.56 -3.93
C GLY A 103 10.78 2.20 -4.81
N VAL A 104 10.80 1.00 -5.39
CA VAL A 104 11.85 0.58 -6.34
C VAL A 104 11.87 1.48 -7.57
N ALA A 105 10.72 1.90 -8.08
CA ALA A 105 10.64 2.83 -9.23
C ALA A 105 11.17 4.22 -8.86
N CYS A 106 10.94 4.71 -7.64
CA CYS A 106 11.48 5.98 -7.15
C CYS A 106 13.01 5.99 -7.12
N LEU A 107 13.67 4.83 -6.96
CA LEU A 107 15.14 4.76 -7.05
C LEU A 107 15.70 5.17 -8.42
N ALA A 108 14.88 5.13 -9.48
CA ALA A 108 15.29 5.66 -10.78
C ALA A 108 15.53 7.18 -10.76
N LEU A 109 14.99 7.88 -9.77
CA LEU A 109 15.20 9.31 -9.55
C LEU A 109 16.42 9.61 -8.68
N ALA A 110 17.10 8.60 -8.11
CA ALA A 110 18.26 8.79 -7.24
C ALA A 110 19.41 9.61 -7.86
N PRO A 111 19.66 9.57 -9.19
CA PRO A 111 20.64 10.45 -9.82
C PRO A 111 20.31 11.94 -9.69
N GLN A 112 19.02 12.30 -9.64
CA GLN A 112 18.54 13.67 -9.45
C GLN A 112 18.28 14.00 -7.97
N LEU A 113 17.94 12.99 -7.16
CA LEU A 113 17.59 13.10 -5.75
C LEU A 113 18.38 12.05 -4.94
N PRO A 114 19.68 12.28 -4.67
CA PRO A 114 20.55 11.28 -4.04
C PRO A 114 20.05 10.77 -2.69
N MET A 115 19.30 11.58 -1.93
CA MET A 115 18.67 11.20 -0.66
C MET A 115 17.75 9.97 -0.79
N LEU A 116 17.20 9.70 -1.97
CA LEU A 116 16.35 8.53 -2.20
C LEU A 116 17.13 7.22 -2.11
N ALA A 117 18.41 7.22 -2.47
CA ALA A 117 19.24 6.02 -2.37
C ALA A 117 19.38 5.57 -0.91
N ASP A 118 19.62 6.51 0.01
CA ASP A 118 19.75 6.23 1.44
C ASP A 118 18.38 5.85 2.05
N ALA A 119 17.33 6.61 1.72
CA ALA A 119 15.99 6.38 2.26
C ALA A 119 15.35 5.06 1.82
N LEU A 120 15.63 4.61 0.58
CA LEU A 120 14.99 3.44 -0.02
C LEU A 120 15.91 2.22 -0.16
N GLY A 121 17.18 2.31 0.25
CA GLY A 121 18.14 1.21 0.11
C GLY A 121 17.67 -0.07 0.80
N GLY A 122 17.21 0.03 2.04
CA GLY A 122 16.65 -1.09 2.80
C GLY A 122 15.39 -1.72 2.16
N MET A 123 14.57 -0.90 1.50
CA MET A 123 13.38 -1.37 0.78
C MET A 123 13.74 -2.25 -0.42
N LEU A 124 14.85 -1.95 -1.11
CA LEU A 124 15.31 -2.77 -2.24
C LEU A 124 15.67 -4.20 -1.82
N ASP A 125 16.37 -4.33 -0.69
CA ASP A 125 16.74 -5.64 -0.15
C ASP A 125 15.52 -6.41 0.38
N GLN A 126 14.62 -5.73 1.05
CA GLN A 126 13.35 -6.28 1.46
C GLN A 126 12.54 -6.78 0.24
N TRP A 127 12.41 -5.96 -0.82
CA TRP A 127 11.74 -6.38 -2.05
C TRP A 127 12.38 -7.59 -2.72
N ARG A 128 13.71 -7.71 -2.72
CA ARG A 128 14.43 -8.87 -3.26
C ARG A 128 14.10 -10.15 -2.50
N SER A 129 13.88 -10.07 -1.20
CA SER A 129 13.56 -11.21 -0.33
C SER A 129 12.07 -11.56 -0.29
N THR A 130 11.17 -10.67 -0.74
CA THR A 130 9.73 -10.97 -0.78
C THR A 130 9.35 -11.89 -1.93
N PRO A 131 8.25 -12.67 -1.80
CA PRO A 131 7.69 -13.44 -2.90
C PRO A 131 7.37 -12.58 -4.12
N PHE A 132 7.54 -13.14 -5.32
CA PHE A 132 7.18 -12.45 -6.56
C PHE A 132 5.70 -12.04 -6.52
N ALA A 133 5.41 -10.78 -6.84
CA ALA A 133 4.05 -10.21 -6.85
C ALA A 133 3.25 -10.50 -5.56
N GLY A 134 3.91 -10.48 -4.39
CA GLY A 134 3.26 -10.77 -3.11
C GLY A 134 2.76 -12.22 -2.96
N GLY A 135 3.26 -13.15 -3.77
CA GLY A 135 2.80 -14.54 -3.79
C GLY A 135 1.45 -14.72 -4.51
N LEU A 136 0.96 -13.70 -5.21
CA LEU A 136 -0.22 -13.79 -6.08
C LEU A 136 0.19 -14.45 -7.39
N SER A 137 0.38 -15.76 -7.38
CA SER A 137 0.53 -16.55 -8.60
C SER A 137 -0.86 -16.88 -9.17
N ARG A 138 -1.00 -16.67 -10.48
CA ARG A 138 -2.12 -17.22 -11.27
C ARG A 138 -1.93 -18.71 -11.47
#